data_8871e8ff98cd8991a56223b15e42366b
#
_entry.id   8871e8ff98cd8991a56223b15e42366b
#
_cell.length_a   1.000
_cell.length_b   1.000
_cell.length_c   1.000
_cell.angle_alpha   90.00
_cell.angle_beta   90.00
_cell.angle_gamma   90.00
#
_symmetry.space_group_name_H-M   'P 1'
#
loop_
_entity.id
_entity.type
_entity.pdbx_description
1 polymer ?
#
loop_
_entity_poly.entity_id
_entity_poly.type
_entity_poly.pdbx_seq_one_letter_code
_entity_poly.pdbx_strand_id
1 'polypeptide(L)'
;MALIDVRELCFTFGGDNLLDRISFQIDPGERIGLLGRNGAGKSTLLKLLAGDLIPDDGVLAIGSGIRIARLEQDVPAGAGRSVFAEVALGLGAAGRLLAEVQERQRCGEGELAVELERLQSELASHEGWRLEDQVRQILSRMSLDPDARFDTLSAGRKRRVLLARALVGGPAVLLLDEPTNHLDLASIAWLEDFLLREEVTLVFVTHDRMFLQRLATRIIEVERGRLFDWTCDYRTFLVRREQALEAEARQAELFDKKLAQEEVWIRTGIKARRTRNEGRVRALEQMRRERAQRRQKLGNVSLQAQEAQRSGTLVAALDQVDVTLGERRVLEGVSVAISRGDKLGILGPNGAGKTTLIRTLLGELTPESGTVRLGTNLQVAYFDQLRAQLDESRSAADNVAEGNDTVVVNGKSRHIVGYLGDFLFSRERAQTLVRFLSGGERNRLLLARLFTRPANVLVLDEPTNDLDAETLELLEQLLVDYDGTLLVVSHDREFLNNVVTSTLVLDGQGQVREFAGGYDDWLRQSQVSDGPSMVEARPGKPGEETSAPVRDPESTIKRGRRLTFKEQKELESLPPRIELLEAEQAEWHQKMAQPSFYQQPPQTLTEASQRLKDLELELQQAYTRWEELEQQREAC
;
A
#
# COMPACT_ATOMS: atom_id res chain seq x y z
N MET A 1 8.80 -30.39 -8.03
CA MET A 1 7.39 -30.82 -7.89
C MET A 1 6.64 -29.70 -7.22
N ALA A 2 5.52 -29.29 -7.79
CA ALA A 2 4.69 -28.25 -7.17
C ALA A 2 4.22 -28.70 -5.78
N LEU A 3 4.21 -27.77 -4.81
CA LEU A 3 3.69 -28.03 -3.46
C LEU A 3 2.16 -28.06 -3.48
N ILE A 4 1.54 -27.21 -4.28
CA ILE A 4 0.08 -27.10 -4.46
C ILE A 4 -0.21 -26.96 -5.93
N ASP A 5 -1.19 -27.70 -6.45
CA ASP A 5 -1.68 -27.63 -7.82
C ASP A 5 -3.18 -27.40 -7.82
N VAL A 6 -3.60 -26.27 -8.38
CA VAL A 6 -5.00 -25.84 -8.49
C VAL A 6 -5.43 -25.95 -9.94
N ARG A 7 -6.52 -26.67 -10.23
CA ARG A 7 -7.03 -26.88 -11.58
C ARG A 7 -8.53 -26.61 -11.65
N GLU A 8 -8.92 -25.71 -12.56
CA GLU A 8 -10.32 -25.37 -12.87
C GLU A 8 -11.19 -25.13 -11.62
N LEU A 9 -10.61 -24.54 -10.57
CA LEU A 9 -11.26 -24.35 -9.27
C LEU A 9 -12.35 -23.29 -9.38
N CYS A 10 -13.56 -23.61 -8.93
CA CYS A 10 -14.70 -22.70 -8.82
C CYS A 10 -15.17 -22.60 -7.37
N PHE A 11 -15.59 -21.38 -6.98
CA PHE A 11 -16.17 -21.14 -5.67
C PHE A 11 -17.17 -19.98 -5.68
N THR A 12 -18.32 -20.16 -4.97
CA THR A 12 -19.36 -19.13 -4.80
C THR A 12 -19.93 -19.14 -3.39
N PHE A 13 -20.49 -18.00 -2.96
CA PHE A 13 -21.29 -17.87 -1.73
C PHE A 13 -22.80 -17.82 -2.04
N GLY A 14 -23.28 -18.44 -3.09
CA GLY A 14 -24.70 -18.50 -3.44
C GLY A 14 -25.17 -17.42 -4.42
N GLY A 15 -24.25 -16.84 -5.20
CA GLY A 15 -24.50 -15.87 -6.26
C GLY A 15 -23.64 -16.14 -7.49
N ASP A 16 -23.14 -15.08 -8.11
CA ASP A 16 -22.13 -15.19 -9.17
C ASP A 16 -20.85 -15.85 -8.63
N ASN A 17 -20.12 -16.55 -9.51
CA ASN A 17 -18.85 -17.16 -9.14
C ASN A 17 -17.87 -16.10 -8.64
N LEU A 18 -17.41 -16.28 -7.40
CA LEU A 18 -16.35 -15.45 -6.82
C LEU A 18 -14.99 -15.80 -7.42
N LEU A 19 -14.77 -17.11 -7.64
CA LEU A 19 -13.64 -17.68 -8.39
C LEU A 19 -14.21 -18.56 -9.48
N ASP A 20 -13.76 -18.36 -10.73
CA ASP A 20 -14.31 -19.03 -11.92
C ASP A 20 -13.18 -19.71 -12.70
N ARG A 21 -13.09 -21.04 -12.58
CA ARG A 21 -12.13 -21.92 -13.26
C ARG A 21 -10.69 -21.45 -13.17
N ILE A 22 -10.25 -21.10 -11.97
CA ILE A 22 -8.87 -20.68 -11.76
C ILE A 22 -7.92 -21.88 -11.74
N SER A 23 -6.75 -21.70 -12.37
CA SER A 23 -5.72 -22.74 -12.43
C SER A 23 -4.35 -22.11 -12.23
N PHE A 24 -3.55 -22.61 -11.28
CA PHE A 24 -2.17 -22.21 -11.02
C PHE A 24 -1.46 -23.23 -10.15
N GLN A 25 -0.13 -23.13 -10.07
CA GLN A 25 0.70 -24.00 -9.26
C GLN A 25 1.57 -23.16 -8.32
N ILE A 26 1.92 -23.72 -7.18
CA ILE A 26 2.83 -23.11 -6.20
C ILE A 26 4.04 -24.03 -6.06
N ASP A 27 5.22 -23.51 -6.39
CA ASP A 27 6.49 -24.22 -6.31
C ASP A 27 7.26 -23.89 -5.02
N PRO A 28 8.19 -24.77 -4.59
CA PRO A 28 9.00 -24.53 -3.40
C PRO A 28 9.81 -23.23 -3.50
N GLY A 29 9.84 -22.45 -2.40
CA GLY A 29 10.64 -21.23 -2.30
C GLY A 29 10.06 -20.01 -3.00
N GLU A 30 8.89 -20.12 -3.65
CA GLU A 30 8.19 -18.98 -4.23
C GLU A 30 7.64 -18.05 -3.15
N ARG A 31 7.64 -16.75 -3.46
CA ARG A 31 7.01 -15.69 -2.66
C ARG A 31 5.96 -14.99 -3.52
N ILE A 32 4.71 -15.44 -3.36
CA ILE A 32 3.59 -15.03 -4.21
C ILE A 32 2.81 -13.92 -3.53
N GLY A 33 2.80 -12.73 -4.12
CA GLY A 33 1.91 -11.64 -3.74
C GLY A 33 0.55 -11.80 -4.42
N LEU A 34 -0.51 -11.94 -3.64
CA LEU A 34 -1.89 -12.08 -4.13
C LEU A 34 -2.57 -10.72 -4.13
N LEU A 35 -2.80 -10.16 -5.31
CA LEU A 35 -3.40 -8.85 -5.53
C LEU A 35 -4.84 -8.95 -6.04
N GLY A 36 -5.57 -7.84 -5.94
CA GLY A 36 -6.95 -7.71 -6.43
C GLY A 36 -7.77 -6.79 -5.55
N ARG A 37 -8.91 -6.35 -6.06
CA ARG A 37 -9.83 -5.46 -5.34
C ARG A 37 -10.36 -6.10 -4.04
N ASN A 38 -10.81 -5.27 -3.11
CA ASN A 38 -11.52 -5.76 -1.93
C ASN A 38 -12.80 -6.48 -2.37
N GLY A 39 -13.01 -7.70 -1.82
CA GLY A 39 -14.11 -8.58 -2.22
C GLY A 39 -13.85 -9.42 -3.49
N ALA A 40 -12.69 -9.36 -4.12
CA ALA A 40 -12.35 -10.18 -5.29
C ALA A 40 -12.14 -11.67 -4.98
N GLY A 41 -12.09 -12.07 -3.70
CA GLY A 41 -11.92 -13.46 -3.30
C GLY A 41 -10.52 -13.83 -2.80
N LYS A 42 -9.62 -12.87 -2.54
CA LYS A 42 -8.25 -13.11 -2.07
C LYS A 42 -8.21 -13.96 -0.78
N SER A 43 -8.85 -13.48 0.28
CA SER A 43 -8.91 -14.22 1.56
C SER A 43 -9.67 -15.54 1.44
N THR A 44 -10.65 -15.63 0.55
CA THR A 44 -11.35 -16.87 0.23
C THR A 44 -10.40 -17.88 -0.43
N LEU A 45 -9.56 -17.43 -1.37
CA LEU A 45 -8.54 -18.27 -1.97
C LEU A 45 -7.53 -18.78 -0.93
N LEU A 46 -7.07 -17.92 -0.02
CA LEU A 46 -6.20 -18.36 1.09
C LEU A 46 -6.88 -19.42 1.97
N LYS A 47 -8.19 -19.28 2.27
CA LYS A 47 -8.96 -20.27 3.04
C LYS A 47 -9.12 -21.59 2.29
N LEU A 48 -9.32 -21.54 0.97
CA LEU A 48 -9.36 -22.75 0.13
C LEU A 48 -8.00 -23.46 0.13
N LEU A 49 -6.90 -22.72 -0.06
CA LEU A 49 -5.54 -23.28 -0.01
C LEU A 49 -5.20 -23.87 1.37
N ALA A 50 -5.70 -23.27 2.45
CA ALA A 50 -5.54 -23.78 3.83
C ALA A 50 -6.37 -25.02 4.11
N GLY A 51 -7.38 -25.33 3.28
CA GLY A 51 -8.35 -26.40 3.52
C GLY A 51 -9.48 -26.03 4.47
N ASP A 52 -9.63 -24.74 4.82
CA ASP A 52 -10.72 -24.24 5.66
C ASP A 52 -12.07 -24.18 4.91
N LEU A 53 -12.01 -24.14 3.56
CA LEU A 53 -13.16 -24.16 2.66
C LEU A 53 -12.97 -25.26 1.62
N ILE A 54 -14.08 -25.84 1.17
CA ILE A 54 -14.12 -26.85 0.12
C ILE A 54 -14.54 -26.14 -1.18
N PRO A 55 -13.83 -26.31 -2.30
CA PRO A 55 -14.26 -25.75 -3.57
C PRO A 55 -15.57 -26.39 -4.08
N ASP A 56 -16.38 -25.63 -4.82
CA ASP A 56 -17.62 -26.13 -5.41
C ASP A 56 -17.36 -27.04 -6.60
N ASP A 57 -16.29 -26.75 -7.38
CA ASP A 57 -15.84 -27.56 -8.53
C ASP A 57 -14.32 -27.39 -8.71
N GLY A 58 -13.71 -28.29 -9.48
CA GLY A 58 -12.27 -28.31 -9.74
C GLY A 58 -11.49 -29.17 -8.78
N VAL A 59 -10.16 -29.09 -8.86
CA VAL A 59 -9.23 -29.92 -8.08
C VAL A 59 -8.20 -29.05 -7.38
N LEU A 60 -8.08 -29.24 -6.06
CA LEU A 60 -6.99 -28.73 -5.25
C LEU A 60 -6.13 -29.92 -4.78
N ALA A 61 -4.96 -30.08 -5.40
CA ALA A 61 -4.02 -31.14 -5.04
C ALA A 61 -2.87 -30.58 -4.21
N ILE A 62 -2.73 -31.07 -2.99
CA ILE A 62 -1.63 -30.73 -2.06
C ILE A 62 -0.67 -31.92 -2.04
N GLY A 63 0.62 -31.67 -2.19
CA GLY A 63 1.65 -32.72 -2.13
C GLY A 63 1.61 -33.49 -0.82
N SER A 64 1.92 -34.81 -0.88
CA SER A 64 1.90 -35.64 0.32
C SER A 64 2.92 -35.17 1.36
N GLY A 65 2.48 -35.01 2.61
CA GLY A 65 3.33 -34.54 3.71
C GLY A 65 3.57 -33.03 3.76
N ILE A 66 2.98 -32.27 2.83
CA ILE A 66 3.07 -30.79 2.86
C ILE A 66 2.19 -30.26 3.98
N ARG A 67 2.81 -29.48 4.88
CA ARG A 67 2.09 -28.72 5.91
C ARG A 67 1.88 -27.30 5.43
N ILE A 68 0.66 -26.82 5.52
CA ILE A 68 0.27 -25.44 5.22
C ILE A 68 -0.10 -24.78 6.54
N ALA A 69 0.46 -23.61 6.82
CA ALA A 69 0.06 -22.79 7.96
C ALA A 69 -0.53 -21.46 7.46
N ARG A 70 -1.54 -20.96 8.16
CA ARG A 70 -2.16 -19.66 7.86
C ARG A 70 -2.06 -18.73 9.07
N LEU A 71 -1.63 -17.49 8.82
CA LEU A 71 -1.74 -16.40 9.76
C LEU A 71 -3.06 -15.68 9.53
N GLU A 72 -3.94 -15.71 10.52
CA GLU A 72 -5.24 -15.04 10.46
C GLU A 72 -5.11 -13.53 10.54
N GLN A 73 -6.06 -12.83 9.93
CA GLN A 73 -6.09 -11.36 9.93
C GLN A 73 -6.34 -10.82 11.35
N ASP A 74 -7.34 -11.39 12.04
CA ASP A 74 -7.71 -10.95 13.37
C ASP A 74 -6.81 -11.54 14.45
N VAL A 75 -6.48 -10.72 15.46
CA VAL A 75 -5.80 -11.19 16.66
C VAL A 75 -6.86 -11.76 17.61
N PRO A 76 -6.86 -13.07 17.88
CA PRO A 76 -7.85 -13.65 18.78
C PRO A 76 -7.77 -13.02 20.16
N ALA A 77 -8.92 -12.87 20.82
CA ALA A 77 -8.96 -12.49 22.22
C ALA A 77 -8.23 -13.57 23.01
N GLY A 78 -7.16 -13.19 23.71
CA GLY A 78 -6.36 -14.12 24.49
C GLY A 78 -7.20 -14.73 25.62
N ALA A 79 -6.98 -16.02 25.92
CA ALA A 79 -7.62 -16.70 27.02
C ALA A 79 -6.78 -16.60 28.32
N GLY A 80 -6.01 -15.53 28.51
CA GLY A 80 -5.10 -15.34 29.63
C GLY A 80 -3.86 -16.24 29.60
N ARG A 81 -3.54 -16.83 28.45
CA ARG A 81 -2.44 -17.80 28.29
C ARG A 81 -1.07 -17.09 28.22
N SER A 82 -0.03 -17.89 28.52
CA SER A 82 1.35 -17.49 28.25
C SER A 82 1.67 -17.49 26.76
N VAL A 83 2.71 -16.77 26.37
CA VAL A 83 3.24 -16.76 25.00
C VAL A 83 3.65 -18.18 24.59
N PHE A 84 4.28 -18.93 25.47
CA PHE A 84 4.63 -20.32 25.24
C PHE A 84 3.39 -21.17 24.89
N ALA A 85 2.36 -21.11 25.74
CA ALA A 85 1.13 -21.88 25.53
C ALA A 85 0.44 -21.49 24.21
N GLU A 86 0.41 -20.21 23.87
CA GLU A 86 -0.20 -19.75 22.62
C GLU A 86 0.55 -20.26 21.38
N VAL A 87 1.89 -20.28 21.41
CA VAL A 87 2.70 -20.81 20.31
C VAL A 87 2.58 -22.33 20.21
N ALA A 88 2.52 -23.05 21.35
CA ALA A 88 2.35 -24.49 21.38
C ALA A 88 1.07 -24.97 20.66
N LEU A 89 -0.01 -24.16 20.66
CA LEU A 89 -1.23 -24.48 19.92
C LEU A 89 -1.01 -24.73 18.43
N GLY A 90 0.05 -24.17 17.83
CA GLY A 90 0.44 -24.39 16.43
C GLY A 90 0.87 -25.83 16.11
N LEU A 91 1.17 -26.65 17.12
CA LEU A 91 1.51 -28.06 16.99
C LEU A 91 0.26 -29.01 17.01
N GLY A 92 -0.95 -28.44 16.93
CA GLY A 92 -2.19 -29.19 16.83
C GLY A 92 -2.59 -29.86 18.15
N ALA A 93 -3.02 -31.12 18.12
CA ALA A 93 -3.50 -31.83 19.30
C ALA A 93 -2.43 -31.98 20.39
N ALA A 94 -1.23 -32.40 20.03
CA ALA A 94 -0.10 -32.54 20.96
C ALA A 94 0.33 -31.20 21.56
N GLY A 95 0.28 -30.11 20.75
CA GLY A 95 0.54 -28.76 21.23
C GLY A 95 -0.49 -28.24 22.22
N ARG A 96 -1.76 -28.61 22.07
CA ARG A 96 -2.81 -28.31 23.08
C ARG A 96 -2.53 -28.96 24.41
N LEU A 97 -2.13 -30.24 24.42
CA LEU A 97 -1.72 -30.94 25.63
C LEU A 97 -0.50 -30.25 26.28
N LEU A 98 0.50 -29.90 25.49
CA LEU A 98 1.68 -29.20 25.99
C LEU A 98 1.31 -27.84 26.62
N ALA A 99 0.46 -27.04 25.95
CA ALA A 99 -0.03 -25.78 26.47
C ALA A 99 -0.79 -25.94 27.80
N GLU A 100 -1.64 -26.97 27.91
CA GLU A 100 -2.41 -27.25 29.11
C GLU A 100 -1.52 -27.69 30.28
N VAL A 101 -0.54 -28.56 30.04
CA VAL A 101 0.45 -28.97 31.05
C VAL A 101 1.20 -27.75 31.58
N GLN A 102 1.69 -26.88 30.68
CA GLN A 102 2.46 -25.70 31.04
C GLN A 102 1.64 -24.69 31.88
N GLU A 103 0.39 -24.42 31.48
CA GLU A 103 -0.48 -23.52 32.23
C GLU A 103 -0.84 -24.05 33.62
N ARG A 104 -1.12 -25.33 33.74
CA ARG A 104 -1.41 -25.98 35.04
C ARG A 104 -0.19 -25.99 35.97
N GLN A 105 1.03 -26.21 35.43
CA GLN A 105 2.27 -26.10 36.21
C GLN A 105 2.47 -24.69 36.77
N ARG A 106 2.06 -23.67 36.05
CA ARG A 106 2.16 -22.27 36.49
C ARG A 106 1.14 -21.90 37.56
N CYS A 107 -0.07 -22.45 37.50
CA CYS A 107 -1.13 -22.14 38.46
C CYS A 107 -0.91 -22.76 39.85
N GLY A 108 -0.05 -23.77 40.00
CA GLY A 108 0.40 -24.28 41.30
C GLY A 108 -0.69 -24.98 42.15
N GLU A 109 -1.80 -25.38 41.54
CA GLU A 109 -2.94 -25.95 42.26
C GLU A 109 -2.72 -27.44 42.64
N GLY A 110 -2.49 -27.69 43.90
CA GLY A 110 -2.15 -29.02 44.46
C GLY A 110 -3.23 -30.11 44.37
N GLU A 111 -4.49 -29.79 44.05
CA GLU A 111 -5.58 -30.79 43.92
C GLU A 111 -5.66 -31.47 42.55
N LEU A 112 -4.90 -31.01 41.54
CA LEU A 112 -4.90 -31.52 40.16
C LEU A 112 -3.68 -32.39 39.82
N ALA A 113 -2.91 -32.85 40.82
CA ALA A 113 -1.67 -33.61 40.60
C ALA A 113 -1.88 -34.88 39.75
N VAL A 114 -2.96 -35.62 39.99
CA VAL A 114 -3.28 -36.86 39.27
C VAL A 114 -3.62 -36.60 37.80
N GLU A 115 -4.32 -35.50 37.50
CA GLU A 115 -4.67 -35.13 36.14
C GLU A 115 -3.47 -34.56 35.40
N LEU A 116 -2.59 -33.85 36.10
CA LEU A 116 -1.32 -33.37 35.53
C LEU A 116 -0.38 -34.53 35.16
N GLU A 117 -0.27 -35.54 36.03
CA GLU A 117 0.49 -36.78 35.74
C GLU A 117 -0.06 -37.54 34.53
N ARG A 118 -1.40 -37.59 34.39
CA ARG A 118 -2.05 -38.19 33.22
C ARG A 118 -1.69 -37.42 31.94
N LEU A 119 -1.84 -36.08 31.94
CA LEU A 119 -1.50 -35.25 30.82
C LEU A 119 -0.01 -35.32 30.45
N GLN A 120 0.88 -35.38 31.45
CA GLN A 120 2.32 -35.57 31.22
C GLN A 120 2.61 -36.95 30.63
N SER A 121 1.94 -38.00 31.07
CA SER A 121 2.09 -39.33 30.50
C SER A 121 1.59 -39.40 29.05
N GLU A 122 0.46 -38.75 28.77
CA GLU A 122 -0.06 -38.64 27.40
C GLU A 122 0.87 -37.82 26.52
N LEU A 123 1.40 -36.71 27.02
CA LEU A 123 2.38 -35.87 26.30
C LEU A 123 3.69 -36.64 26.06
N ALA A 124 4.15 -37.45 27.00
CA ALA A 124 5.35 -38.28 26.83
C ALA A 124 5.20 -39.27 25.68
N SER A 125 3.99 -39.80 25.44
CA SER A 125 3.71 -40.68 24.30
C SER A 125 3.84 -39.97 22.93
N HIS A 126 3.75 -38.64 22.91
CA HIS A 126 3.91 -37.78 21.73
C HIS A 126 5.28 -37.10 21.61
N GLU A 127 6.34 -37.65 22.26
CA GLU A 127 7.68 -37.05 22.31
C GLU A 127 7.64 -35.59 22.83
N GLY A 128 6.93 -35.32 23.91
CA GLY A 128 6.64 -33.98 24.42
C GLY A 128 7.84 -33.06 24.62
N TRP A 129 9.01 -33.63 25.02
CA TRP A 129 10.27 -32.90 25.15
C TRP A 129 10.73 -32.28 23.82
N ARG A 130 10.49 -32.98 22.71
CA ARG A 130 10.85 -32.49 21.37
C ARG A 130 9.94 -31.34 20.91
N LEU A 131 8.66 -31.43 21.26
CA LEU A 131 7.68 -30.37 21.01
C LEU A 131 8.00 -29.11 21.84
N GLU A 132 8.40 -29.28 23.09
CA GLU A 132 8.82 -28.18 23.97
C GLU A 132 10.06 -27.49 23.41
N ASP A 133 11.08 -28.22 22.96
CA ASP A 133 12.28 -27.67 22.34
C ASP A 133 11.93 -26.89 21.06
N GLN A 134 11.04 -27.39 20.22
CA GLN A 134 10.58 -26.70 19.03
C GLN A 134 9.94 -25.35 19.38
N VAL A 135 9.06 -25.31 20.38
CA VAL A 135 8.44 -24.08 20.85
C VAL A 135 9.48 -23.10 21.39
N ARG A 136 10.41 -23.57 22.23
CA ARG A 136 11.49 -22.73 22.78
C ARG A 136 12.41 -22.17 21.70
N GLN A 137 12.75 -22.97 20.69
CA GLN A 137 13.58 -22.54 19.57
C GLN A 137 12.92 -21.41 18.76
N ILE A 138 11.65 -21.56 18.39
CA ILE A 138 10.95 -20.51 17.62
C ILE A 138 10.76 -19.24 18.45
N LEU A 139 10.49 -19.33 19.73
CA LEU A 139 10.37 -18.19 20.63
C LEU A 139 11.69 -17.44 20.75
N SER A 140 12.81 -18.17 20.89
CA SER A 140 14.16 -17.59 20.92
C SER A 140 14.49 -16.86 19.60
N ARG A 141 14.21 -17.50 18.45
CA ARG A 141 14.41 -16.89 17.12
C ARG A 141 13.62 -15.59 16.93
N MET A 142 12.45 -15.50 17.53
CA MET A 142 11.59 -14.32 17.46
C MET A 142 11.79 -13.32 18.60
N SER A 143 12.74 -13.61 19.53
CA SER A 143 13.02 -12.80 20.72
C SER A 143 11.75 -12.54 21.54
N LEU A 144 10.97 -13.60 21.77
CA LEU A 144 9.75 -13.59 22.57
C LEU A 144 10.00 -14.21 23.94
N ASP A 145 9.48 -13.56 25.00
CA ASP A 145 9.52 -14.10 26.35
C ASP A 145 8.43 -15.18 26.52
N PRO A 146 8.81 -16.44 26.80
CA PRO A 146 7.87 -17.56 26.96
C PRO A 146 6.82 -17.33 28.04
N ASP A 147 7.22 -16.63 29.11
CA ASP A 147 6.43 -16.48 30.33
C ASP A 147 5.52 -15.25 30.31
N ALA A 148 5.71 -14.35 29.37
CA ALA A 148 4.87 -13.18 29.20
C ALA A 148 3.42 -13.58 28.91
N ARG A 149 2.45 -12.81 29.40
CA ARG A 149 1.03 -13.03 29.10
C ARG A 149 0.70 -12.46 27.73
N PHE A 150 0.05 -13.26 26.87
CA PHE A 150 -0.32 -12.85 25.52
C PHE A 150 -1.21 -11.60 25.52
N ASP A 151 -2.17 -11.50 26.47
CA ASP A 151 -3.12 -10.39 26.52
C ASP A 151 -2.46 -9.03 26.77
N THR A 152 -1.35 -9.00 27.52
CA THR A 152 -0.63 -7.76 27.90
C THR A 152 0.32 -7.25 26.83
N LEU A 153 0.53 -8.02 25.75
CA LEU A 153 1.46 -7.66 24.70
C LEU A 153 0.89 -6.55 23.79
N SER A 154 1.80 -5.73 23.25
CA SER A 154 1.45 -4.81 22.15
C SER A 154 0.98 -5.56 20.91
N ALA A 155 0.22 -4.88 20.02
CA ALA A 155 -0.29 -5.48 18.78
C ALA A 155 0.83 -6.11 17.93
N GLY A 156 1.97 -5.44 17.76
CA GLY A 156 3.12 -5.98 17.03
C GLY A 156 3.72 -7.24 17.68
N ARG A 157 3.82 -7.27 19.01
CA ARG A 157 4.30 -8.49 19.72
C ARG A 157 3.28 -9.62 19.64
N LYS A 158 1.98 -9.34 19.75
CA LYS A 158 0.93 -10.34 19.53
C LYS A 158 1.04 -10.96 18.13
N ARG A 159 1.25 -10.14 17.11
CA ARG A 159 1.43 -10.61 15.72
C ARG A 159 2.66 -11.53 15.58
N ARG A 160 3.78 -11.18 16.25
CA ARG A 160 4.97 -12.05 16.29
C ARG A 160 4.65 -13.40 16.95
N VAL A 161 3.87 -13.43 18.02
CA VAL A 161 3.45 -14.68 18.69
C VAL A 161 2.59 -15.54 17.77
N LEU A 162 1.63 -14.94 17.05
CA LEU A 162 0.79 -15.66 16.10
C LEU A 162 1.59 -16.19 14.90
N LEU A 163 2.61 -15.43 14.44
CA LEU A 163 3.53 -15.91 13.41
C LEU A 163 4.39 -17.07 13.94
N ALA A 164 4.88 -17.00 15.19
CA ALA A 164 5.57 -18.12 15.84
C ALA A 164 4.69 -19.36 15.90
N ARG A 165 3.42 -19.19 16.28
CA ARG A 165 2.41 -20.26 16.29
C ARG A 165 2.21 -20.90 14.92
N ALA A 166 2.20 -20.09 13.84
CA ALA A 166 2.06 -20.60 12.49
C ALA A 166 3.32 -21.39 12.04
N LEU A 167 4.51 -20.95 12.45
CA LEU A 167 5.79 -21.50 12.01
C LEU A 167 6.30 -22.68 12.87
N VAL A 168 5.83 -22.84 14.11
CA VAL A 168 6.35 -23.86 15.04
C VAL A 168 6.22 -25.30 14.51
N GLY A 169 5.20 -25.55 13.67
CA GLY A 169 4.98 -26.82 13.01
C GLY A 169 5.89 -27.10 11.81
N GLY A 170 6.76 -26.20 11.43
CA GLY A 170 7.61 -26.32 10.24
C GLY A 170 6.82 -26.42 8.93
N PRO A 171 5.94 -25.47 8.60
CA PRO A 171 5.15 -25.53 7.38
C PRO A 171 6.04 -25.36 6.14
N ALA A 172 5.69 -26.06 5.06
CA ALA A 172 6.31 -25.86 3.76
C ALA A 172 5.72 -24.64 3.02
N VAL A 173 4.45 -24.29 3.34
CA VAL A 173 3.75 -23.13 2.77
C VAL A 173 3.16 -22.30 3.92
N LEU A 174 3.45 -21.01 3.92
CA LEU A 174 2.90 -20.03 4.86
C LEU A 174 1.97 -19.07 4.12
N LEU A 175 0.73 -19.02 4.56
CA LEU A 175 -0.32 -18.14 4.03
C LEU A 175 -0.50 -16.95 4.97
N LEU A 176 -0.35 -15.73 4.46
CA LEU A 176 -0.46 -14.50 5.24
C LEU A 176 -1.59 -13.63 4.68
N ASP A 177 -2.57 -13.30 5.51
CA ASP A 177 -3.67 -12.40 5.15
C ASP A 177 -3.47 -11.06 5.85
N GLU A 178 -3.16 -10.01 5.06
CA GLU A 178 -2.85 -8.65 5.52
C GLU A 178 -1.89 -8.60 6.73
N PRO A 179 -0.65 -9.14 6.60
CA PRO A 179 0.24 -9.30 7.75
C PRO A 179 0.76 -7.96 8.29
N THR A 180 0.71 -6.88 7.50
CA THR A 180 1.20 -5.54 7.85
C THR A 180 0.16 -4.66 8.52
N ASN A 181 -1.13 -5.01 8.45
CA ASN A 181 -2.22 -4.21 9.04
C ASN A 181 -2.05 -4.04 10.55
N HIS A 182 -2.25 -2.81 11.01
CA HIS A 182 -2.14 -2.39 12.42
C HIS A 182 -0.74 -2.56 13.05
N LEU A 183 0.28 -2.85 12.24
CA LEU A 183 1.67 -2.88 12.69
C LEU A 183 2.31 -1.51 12.54
N ASP A 184 3.19 -1.16 13.48
CA ASP A 184 4.06 -0.01 13.33
C ASP A 184 5.24 -0.31 12.38
N LEU A 185 5.88 0.74 11.89
CA LEU A 185 6.97 0.65 10.91
C LEU A 185 8.12 -0.26 11.34
N ALA A 186 8.47 -0.25 12.63
CA ALA A 186 9.51 -1.11 13.18
C ALA A 186 9.12 -2.59 13.15
N SER A 187 7.84 -2.89 13.44
CA SER A 187 7.30 -4.25 13.37
C SER A 187 7.19 -4.75 11.92
N ILE A 188 6.84 -3.88 10.97
CA ILE A 188 6.80 -4.20 9.54
C ILE A 188 8.22 -4.51 9.04
N ALA A 189 9.19 -3.64 9.33
CA ALA A 189 10.59 -3.86 8.92
C ALA A 189 11.15 -5.17 9.49
N TRP A 190 10.87 -5.45 10.78
CA TRP A 190 11.25 -6.72 11.39
C TRP A 190 10.61 -7.92 10.68
N LEU A 191 9.31 -7.83 10.35
CA LEU A 191 8.58 -8.91 9.66
C LEU A 191 9.17 -9.19 8.27
N GLU A 192 9.47 -8.13 7.51
CA GLU A 192 10.12 -8.24 6.21
C GLU A 192 11.47 -8.97 6.31
N ASP A 193 12.34 -8.51 7.21
CA ASP A 193 13.65 -9.11 7.42
C ASP A 193 13.58 -10.57 7.88
N PHE A 194 12.59 -10.87 8.72
CA PHE A 194 12.35 -12.22 9.18
C PHE A 194 11.91 -13.14 8.03
N LEU A 195 10.90 -12.74 7.25
CA LEU A 195 10.37 -13.52 6.13
C LEU A 195 11.38 -13.70 4.99
N LEU A 196 12.29 -12.74 4.79
CA LEU A 196 13.37 -12.85 3.81
C LEU A 196 14.39 -13.93 4.18
N ARG A 197 14.61 -14.16 5.49
CA ARG A 197 15.57 -15.17 5.99
C ARG A 197 14.96 -16.57 6.06
N GLU A 198 13.62 -16.67 6.09
CA GLU A 198 12.94 -17.97 6.11
C GLU A 198 12.91 -18.59 4.71
N GLU A 199 13.27 -19.88 4.63
CA GLU A 199 13.21 -20.67 3.39
C GLU A 199 11.83 -21.30 3.16
N VAL A 200 10.75 -20.64 3.63
CA VAL A 200 9.38 -21.11 3.48
C VAL A 200 8.74 -20.51 2.23
N THR A 201 7.93 -21.31 1.53
CA THR A 201 7.11 -20.79 0.43
C THR A 201 6.03 -19.87 1.00
N LEU A 202 5.92 -18.65 0.48
CA LEU A 202 4.98 -17.64 0.96
C LEU A 202 3.87 -17.38 -0.06
N VAL A 203 2.64 -17.33 0.41
CA VAL A 203 1.52 -16.73 -0.34
C VAL A 203 0.90 -15.68 0.58
N PHE A 204 0.90 -14.44 0.15
CA PHE A 204 0.45 -13.36 1.02
C PHE A 204 -0.43 -12.33 0.28
N VAL A 205 -1.44 -11.85 0.99
CA VAL A 205 -2.28 -10.72 0.59
C VAL A 205 -1.79 -9.51 1.37
N THR A 206 -1.52 -8.42 0.68
CA THR A 206 -1.23 -7.14 1.32
C THR A 206 -1.51 -5.98 0.39
N HIS A 207 -1.81 -4.83 0.96
CA HIS A 207 -1.91 -3.55 0.27
C HIS A 207 -0.66 -2.68 0.46
N ASP A 208 0.29 -3.11 1.31
CA ASP A 208 1.59 -2.46 1.48
C ASP A 208 2.50 -2.70 0.26
N ARG A 209 2.66 -1.66 -0.57
CA ARG A 209 3.42 -1.70 -1.82
C ARG A 209 4.91 -1.96 -1.58
N MET A 210 5.48 -1.39 -0.51
CA MET A 210 6.89 -1.61 -0.16
C MET A 210 7.14 -3.05 0.29
N PHE A 211 6.21 -3.63 1.03
CA PHE A 211 6.25 -5.04 1.43
C PHE A 211 6.21 -5.97 0.19
N LEU A 212 5.33 -5.66 -0.78
CA LEU A 212 5.27 -6.37 -2.08
C LEU A 212 6.58 -6.25 -2.85
N GLN A 213 7.13 -5.04 -2.99
CA GLN A 213 8.39 -4.79 -3.70
C GLN A 213 9.56 -5.56 -3.10
N ARG A 214 9.58 -5.71 -1.77
CA ARG A 214 10.69 -6.35 -1.06
C ARG A 214 10.62 -7.87 -1.06
N LEU A 215 9.42 -8.43 -0.99
CA LEU A 215 9.22 -9.87 -0.76
C LEU A 215 8.75 -10.63 -2.00
N ALA A 216 7.86 -10.06 -2.83
CA ALA A 216 7.23 -10.79 -3.91
C ALA A 216 8.22 -11.10 -5.04
N THR A 217 8.30 -12.38 -5.42
CA THR A 217 9.01 -12.86 -6.61
C THR A 217 8.05 -13.16 -7.77
N ARG A 218 6.75 -13.32 -7.45
CA ARG A 218 5.66 -13.60 -8.37
C ARG A 218 4.39 -12.94 -7.88
N ILE A 219 3.61 -12.41 -8.80
CA ILE A 219 2.34 -11.73 -8.49
C ILE A 219 1.21 -12.54 -9.13
N ILE A 220 0.18 -12.79 -8.35
CA ILE A 220 -1.09 -13.37 -8.83
C ILE A 220 -2.19 -12.34 -8.58
N GLU A 221 -2.82 -11.87 -9.65
CA GLU A 221 -3.91 -10.90 -9.59
C GLU A 221 -5.25 -11.59 -9.76
N VAL A 222 -6.18 -11.39 -8.81
CA VAL A 222 -7.55 -11.87 -8.88
C VAL A 222 -8.45 -10.73 -9.32
N GLU A 223 -8.96 -10.81 -10.53
CA GLU A 223 -9.88 -9.82 -11.09
C GLU A 223 -11.11 -10.50 -11.69
N ARG A 224 -12.32 -10.09 -11.23
CA ARG A 224 -13.62 -10.55 -11.76
C ARG A 224 -13.77 -12.08 -11.78
N GLY A 225 -13.25 -12.75 -10.75
CA GLY A 225 -13.28 -14.20 -10.62
C GLY A 225 -12.24 -14.95 -11.44
N ARG A 226 -11.42 -14.25 -12.21
CA ARG A 226 -10.31 -14.82 -12.98
C ARG A 226 -8.98 -14.52 -12.31
N LEU A 227 -7.98 -15.33 -12.65
CA LEU A 227 -6.64 -15.21 -12.14
C LEU A 227 -5.69 -14.84 -13.28
N PHE A 228 -4.87 -13.81 -13.03
CA PHE A 228 -3.78 -13.40 -13.92
C PHE A 228 -2.46 -13.65 -13.21
N ASP A 229 -1.62 -14.45 -13.83
CA ASP A 229 -0.34 -14.87 -13.25
C ASP A 229 0.81 -14.10 -13.89
N TRP A 230 1.55 -13.36 -13.06
CA TRP A 230 2.66 -12.50 -13.47
C TRP A 230 3.94 -13.00 -12.82
N THR A 231 4.72 -13.79 -13.56
CA THR A 231 6.03 -14.29 -13.11
C THR A 231 7.06 -13.17 -13.17
N CYS A 232 6.92 -12.17 -12.31
CA CYS A 232 7.81 -11.02 -12.21
C CYS A 232 7.66 -10.35 -10.85
N ASP A 233 8.62 -9.45 -10.53
CA ASP A 233 8.55 -8.58 -9.36
C ASP A 233 7.44 -7.52 -9.47
N TYR A 234 7.12 -6.86 -8.36
CA TYR A 234 6.02 -5.90 -8.28
C TYR A 234 6.22 -4.67 -9.19
N ARG A 235 7.46 -4.18 -9.37
CA ARG A 235 7.74 -3.03 -10.25
C ARG A 235 7.48 -3.37 -11.72
N THR A 236 8.00 -4.51 -12.14
CA THR A 236 7.76 -5.03 -13.51
C THR A 236 6.29 -5.33 -13.74
N PHE A 237 5.58 -5.84 -12.72
CA PHE A 237 4.13 -6.07 -12.77
C PHE A 237 3.37 -4.77 -13.05
N LEU A 238 3.66 -3.66 -12.34
CA LEU A 238 2.98 -2.39 -12.56
C LEU A 238 3.11 -1.92 -14.01
N VAL A 239 4.32 -1.95 -14.57
CA VAL A 239 4.57 -1.56 -15.97
C VAL A 239 3.81 -2.47 -16.96
N ARG A 240 3.86 -3.78 -16.76
CA ARG A 240 3.17 -4.73 -17.64
C ARG A 240 1.66 -4.63 -17.53
N ARG A 241 1.13 -4.40 -16.32
CA ARG A 241 -0.29 -4.20 -16.07
C ARG A 241 -0.80 -2.95 -16.78
N GLU A 242 -0.09 -1.84 -16.71
CA GLU A 242 -0.42 -0.61 -17.42
C GLU A 242 -0.47 -0.83 -18.93
N GLN A 243 0.56 -1.44 -19.49
CA GLN A 243 0.60 -1.79 -20.93
C GLN A 243 -0.56 -2.72 -21.34
N ALA A 244 -0.89 -3.71 -20.51
CA ALA A 244 -2.01 -4.62 -20.77
C ALA A 244 -3.36 -3.87 -20.73
N LEU A 245 -3.53 -2.94 -19.77
CA LEU A 245 -4.72 -2.10 -19.65
C LEU A 245 -4.89 -1.17 -20.84
N GLU A 246 -3.80 -0.56 -21.33
CA GLU A 246 -3.84 0.26 -22.55
C GLU A 246 -4.15 -0.55 -23.79
N ALA A 247 -3.56 -1.74 -23.92
CA ALA A 247 -3.85 -2.64 -25.05
C ALA A 247 -5.32 -3.06 -25.04
N GLU A 248 -5.88 -3.42 -23.89
CA GLU A 248 -7.30 -3.75 -23.73
C GLU A 248 -8.22 -2.56 -24.09
N ALA A 249 -7.85 -1.35 -23.64
CA ALA A 249 -8.60 -0.13 -23.96
C ALA A 249 -8.60 0.16 -25.46
N ARG A 250 -7.45 0.02 -26.14
CA ARG A 250 -7.34 0.16 -27.60
C ARG A 250 -8.18 -0.90 -28.34
N GLN A 251 -8.13 -2.15 -27.89
CA GLN A 251 -8.96 -3.22 -28.49
C GLN A 251 -10.45 -2.95 -28.27
N ALA A 252 -10.84 -2.47 -27.09
CA ALA A 252 -12.22 -2.11 -26.80
C ALA A 252 -12.72 -0.96 -27.70
N GLU A 253 -11.91 0.07 -27.91
CA GLU A 253 -12.22 1.17 -28.80
C GLU A 253 -12.38 0.72 -30.27
N LEU A 254 -11.47 -0.12 -30.76
CA LEU A 254 -11.54 -0.71 -32.09
C LEU A 254 -12.80 -1.57 -32.28
N PHE A 255 -13.14 -2.36 -31.25
CA PHE A 255 -14.35 -3.17 -31.26
C PHE A 255 -15.62 -2.30 -31.27
N ASP A 256 -15.67 -1.24 -30.44
CA ASP A 256 -16.81 -0.32 -30.41
C ASP A 256 -16.96 0.46 -31.72
N LYS A 257 -15.86 0.88 -32.34
CA LYS A 257 -15.85 1.46 -33.70
C LYS A 257 -16.42 0.47 -34.74
N LYS A 258 -15.99 -0.80 -34.70
CA LYS A 258 -16.49 -1.85 -35.58
C LYS A 258 -17.98 -2.12 -35.35
N LEU A 259 -18.40 -2.21 -34.09
CA LEU A 259 -19.82 -2.37 -33.72
C LEU A 259 -20.67 -1.23 -34.26
N ALA A 260 -20.24 0.02 -34.07
CA ALA A 260 -20.94 1.21 -34.56
C ALA A 260 -21.05 1.21 -36.10
N GLN A 261 -20.00 0.80 -36.81
CA GLN A 261 -20.04 0.66 -38.28
C GLN A 261 -21.05 -0.40 -38.75
N GLU A 262 -21.10 -1.56 -38.11
CA GLU A 262 -22.05 -2.62 -38.42
C GLU A 262 -23.49 -2.21 -38.08
N GLU A 263 -23.70 -1.44 -37.01
CA GLU A 263 -25.02 -0.87 -36.66
C GLU A 263 -25.54 0.13 -37.72
N VAL A 264 -24.66 1.06 -38.16
CA VAL A 264 -24.99 2.00 -39.25
C VAL A 264 -25.32 1.25 -40.52
N TRP A 265 -24.51 0.24 -40.87
CA TRP A 265 -24.72 -0.56 -42.09
C TRP A 265 -26.08 -1.30 -42.06
N ILE A 266 -26.46 -1.90 -40.94
CA ILE A 266 -27.77 -2.57 -40.81
C ILE A 266 -28.91 -1.57 -40.94
N ARG A 267 -28.80 -0.37 -40.37
CA ARG A 267 -29.83 0.68 -40.48
C ARG A 267 -30.01 1.20 -41.91
N THR A 268 -28.91 1.26 -42.68
CA THR A 268 -28.93 1.78 -44.06
C THR A 268 -29.19 0.70 -45.13
N GLY A 269 -28.93 -0.60 -44.84
CA GLY A 269 -28.88 -1.68 -45.80
C GLY A 269 -30.17 -2.54 -45.96
N ILE A 270 -31.27 -2.27 -45.26
CA ILE A 270 -32.43 -3.16 -45.11
C ILE A 270 -33.34 -3.23 -46.39
N LYS A 271 -33.11 -2.44 -47.44
CA LYS A 271 -34.05 -2.38 -48.60
C LYS A 271 -33.77 -3.38 -49.74
N ALA A 272 -32.69 -4.13 -49.79
CA ALA A 272 -32.41 -5.03 -50.91
C ALA A 272 -31.56 -6.28 -50.54
N ARG A 273 -32.16 -7.40 -50.21
CA ARG A 273 -31.64 -8.78 -50.13
C ARG A 273 -31.77 -9.45 -48.76
N ARG A 274 -32.92 -10.05 -48.52
CA ARG A 274 -33.29 -10.74 -47.26
C ARG A 274 -32.42 -11.95 -46.88
N THR A 275 -31.88 -12.71 -47.82
CA THR A 275 -31.27 -14.04 -47.57
C THR A 275 -29.76 -14.04 -47.32
N ARG A 276 -29.03 -12.96 -47.65
CA ARG A 276 -27.57 -12.89 -47.47
C ARG A 276 -27.12 -12.22 -46.17
N ASN A 277 -28.06 -11.66 -45.40
CA ASN A 277 -27.78 -10.82 -44.23
C ASN A 277 -27.98 -11.50 -42.86
N GLU A 278 -28.56 -12.70 -42.80
CA GLU A 278 -28.81 -13.38 -41.50
C GLU A 278 -27.52 -13.70 -40.73
N GLY A 279 -26.43 -14.08 -41.39
CA GLY A 279 -25.14 -14.32 -40.75
C GLY A 279 -24.54 -13.05 -40.14
N ARG A 280 -24.71 -11.89 -40.79
CA ARG A 280 -24.21 -10.60 -40.32
C ARG A 280 -25.05 -10.03 -39.18
N VAL A 281 -26.36 -10.26 -39.20
CA VAL A 281 -27.26 -9.93 -38.09
C VAL A 281 -26.91 -10.76 -36.85
N ARG A 282 -26.69 -12.06 -37.00
CA ARG A 282 -26.24 -12.93 -35.90
C ARG A 282 -24.88 -12.48 -35.35
N ALA A 283 -23.93 -12.10 -36.21
CA ALA A 283 -22.63 -11.56 -35.78
C ALA A 283 -22.78 -10.25 -35.02
N LEU A 284 -23.69 -9.34 -35.43
CA LEU A 284 -23.98 -8.11 -34.69
C LEU A 284 -24.60 -8.38 -33.31
N GLU A 285 -25.58 -9.32 -33.27
CA GLU A 285 -26.18 -9.73 -31.99
C GLU A 285 -25.14 -10.35 -31.04
N GLN A 286 -24.21 -11.14 -31.58
CA GLN A 286 -23.12 -11.69 -30.82
C GLN A 286 -22.19 -10.56 -30.30
N MET A 287 -21.78 -9.63 -31.15
CA MET A 287 -20.97 -8.45 -30.72
C MET A 287 -21.68 -7.60 -29.67
N ARG A 288 -23.01 -7.42 -29.76
CA ARG A 288 -23.80 -6.74 -28.72
C ARG A 288 -23.82 -7.50 -27.40
N ARG A 289 -23.95 -8.84 -27.43
CA ARG A 289 -23.86 -9.69 -26.24
C ARG A 289 -22.46 -9.61 -25.62
N GLU A 290 -21.40 -9.69 -26.41
CA GLU A 290 -20.03 -9.54 -25.97
C GLU A 290 -19.78 -8.16 -25.33
N ARG A 291 -20.31 -7.08 -25.94
CA ARG A 291 -20.27 -5.74 -25.35
C ARG A 291 -21.04 -5.65 -24.02
N ALA A 292 -22.22 -6.24 -23.94
CA ALA A 292 -23.04 -6.24 -22.73
C ALA A 292 -22.42 -7.05 -21.59
N GLN A 293 -21.67 -8.13 -21.93
CA GLN A 293 -20.92 -8.94 -20.97
C GLN A 293 -19.63 -8.28 -20.49
N ARG A 294 -19.14 -7.24 -21.19
CA ARG A 294 -18.00 -6.46 -20.71
C ARG A 294 -18.44 -5.69 -19.45
N ARG A 295 -17.94 -6.11 -18.30
CA ARG A 295 -18.06 -5.32 -17.08
C ARG A 295 -17.34 -4.00 -17.30
N GLN A 296 -18.06 -2.87 -17.19
CA GLN A 296 -17.50 -1.55 -17.44
C GLN A 296 -16.37 -1.28 -16.45
N LYS A 297 -15.20 -0.80 -16.95
CA LYS A 297 -14.20 -0.15 -16.11
C LYS A 297 -14.81 1.14 -15.59
N LEU A 298 -14.75 1.35 -14.30
CA LEU A 298 -14.99 2.65 -13.69
C LEU A 298 -13.84 3.55 -14.18
N GLY A 299 -14.21 4.66 -14.85
CA GLY A 299 -13.25 5.52 -15.56
C GLY A 299 -12.27 6.26 -14.63
N ASN A 300 -11.20 6.81 -15.23
CA ASN A 300 -10.31 7.77 -14.56
C ASN A 300 -11.10 9.01 -14.14
N VAL A 301 -11.00 9.37 -12.89
CA VAL A 301 -11.79 10.44 -12.29
C VAL A 301 -10.88 11.58 -11.88
N SER A 302 -11.25 12.80 -12.26
CA SER A 302 -10.69 14.01 -11.66
C SER A 302 -11.56 14.39 -10.45
N LEU A 303 -11.12 14.03 -9.27
CA LEU A 303 -11.73 14.42 -8.00
C LEU A 303 -11.19 15.78 -7.55
N GLN A 304 -12.06 16.58 -6.93
CA GLN A 304 -11.68 17.81 -6.26
C GLN A 304 -12.25 17.80 -4.85
N ALA A 305 -11.42 18.08 -3.86
CA ALA A 305 -11.86 18.28 -2.48
C ALA A 305 -12.59 19.62 -2.35
N GLN A 306 -13.56 19.70 -1.45
CA GLN A 306 -14.25 20.96 -1.18
C GLN A 306 -13.39 21.85 -0.31
N GLU A 307 -13.00 23.01 -0.84
CA GLU A 307 -12.22 24.00 -0.11
C GLU A 307 -13.10 24.88 0.77
N ALA A 308 -12.66 25.06 2.01
CA ALA A 308 -13.21 26.06 2.93
C ALA A 308 -12.57 27.44 2.70
N GLN A 309 -13.08 28.47 3.40
CA GLN A 309 -12.39 29.76 3.46
C GLN A 309 -10.97 29.55 4.01
N ARG A 310 -10.00 30.25 3.45
CA ARG A 310 -8.60 30.14 3.84
C ARG A 310 -8.40 30.41 5.33
N SER A 311 -7.69 29.52 6.01
CA SER A 311 -7.22 29.73 7.39
C SER A 311 -6.21 30.88 7.49
N GLY A 312 -5.89 31.31 8.70
CA GLY A 312 -4.72 32.17 8.96
C GLY A 312 -3.42 31.51 8.48
N THR A 313 -2.31 32.23 8.48
CA THR A 313 -0.99 31.68 8.11
C THR A 313 -0.53 30.60 9.09
N LEU A 314 -0.78 30.79 10.39
CA LEU A 314 -0.57 29.79 11.43
C LEU A 314 -1.83 28.92 11.55
N VAL A 315 -1.64 27.61 11.60
CA VAL A 315 -2.71 26.63 11.90
C VAL A 315 -2.66 26.22 13.37
N ALA A 316 -1.51 25.78 13.85
CA ALA A 316 -1.30 25.44 15.25
C ALA A 316 0.17 25.63 15.63
N ALA A 317 0.45 26.01 16.87
CA ALA A 317 1.80 26.00 17.43
C ALA A 317 1.77 25.47 18.86
N LEU A 318 2.67 24.56 19.14
CA LEU A 318 3.00 24.06 20.47
C LEU A 318 4.33 24.69 20.90
N ASP A 319 4.44 25.13 22.13
CA ASP A 319 5.67 25.67 22.69
C ASP A 319 5.91 25.07 24.08
N GLN A 320 6.97 24.23 24.18
CA GLN A 320 7.39 23.50 25.38
C GLN A 320 6.24 22.75 26.06
N VAL A 321 5.47 21.99 25.29
CA VAL A 321 4.24 21.30 25.73
C VAL A 321 4.56 19.95 26.34
N ASP A 322 4.05 19.74 27.58
CA ASP A 322 4.04 18.45 28.28
C ASP A 322 2.60 17.91 28.39
N VAL A 323 2.43 16.62 28.13
CA VAL A 323 1.15 15.91 28.28
C VAL A 323 1.39 14.55 28.93
N THR A 324 0.65 14.30 30.02
CA THR A 324 0.62 13.01 30.73
C THR A 324 -0.75 12.38 30.61
N LEU A 325 -0.81 11.07 30.35
CA LEU A 325 -2.04 10.29 30.37
C LEU A 325 -1.95 9.21 31.45
N GLY A 326 -2.69 9.40 32.53
CA GLY A 326 -2.56 8.57 33.74
C GLY A 326 -1.17 8.77 34.39
N GLU A 327 -0.39 7.70 34.52
CA GLU A 327 0.97 7.76 35.08
C GLU A 327 2.07 7.92 34.01
N ARG A 328 1.69 7.89 32.70
CA ARG A 328 2.65 7.90 31.61
C ARG A 328 2.74 9.28 30.98
N ARG A 329 3.96 9.87 30.99
CA ARG A 329 4.27 11.06 30.20
C ARG A 329 4.32 10.66 28.72
N VAL A 330 3.48 11.31 27.89
CA VAL A 330 3.29 10.98 26.47
C VAL A 330 3.98 11.99 25.57
N LEU A 331 3.97 13.28 25.95
CA LEU A 331 4.68 14.35 25.27
C LEU A 331 5.53 15.09 26.29
N GLU A 332 6.78 15.45 25.93
CA GLU A 332 7.73 16.11 26.81
C GLU A 332 8.46 17.26 26.09
N GLY A 333 8.20 18.50 26.51
CA GLY A 333 8.84 19.71 25.98
C GLY A 333 8.64 19.92 24.49
N VAL A 334 7.50 19.49 23.93
CA VAL A 334 7.25 19.50 22.50
C VAL A 334 7.03 20.90 21.97
N SER A 335 7.82 21.29 20.97
CA SER A 335 7.70 22.58 20.28
C SER A 335 7.61 22.33 18.77
N VAL A 336 6.44 22.61 18.18
CA VAL A 336 6.12 22.38 16.75
C VAL A 336 5.23 23.51 16.26
N ALA A 337 5.45 24.02 15.05
CA ALA A 337 4.60 25.02 14.42
C ALA A 337 4.11 24.53 13.06
N ILE A 338 2.80 24.58 12.84
CA ILE A 338 2.15 24.14 11.60
C ILE A 338 1.60 25.36 10.89
N SER A 339 1.99 25.52 9.64
CA SER A 339 1.55 26.60 8.76
C SER A 339 0.45 26.12 7.80
N ARG A 340 -0.27 27.07 7.25
CA ARG A 340 -1.26 26.77 6.22
C ARG A 340 -0.60 26.15 4.99
N GLY A 341 -1.17 25.04 4.50
CA GLY A 341 -0.69 24.30 3.32
C GLY A 341 0.36 23.24 3.65
N ASP A 342 0.80 23.13 4.91
CA ASP A 342 1.71 22.05 5.30
C ASP A 342 1.01 20.69 5.20
N LYS A 343 1.71 19.70 4.66
CA LYS A 343 1.29 18.30 4.60
C LYS A 343 2.21 17.47 5.48
N LEU A 344 1.76 17.22 6.71
CA LEU A 344 2.56 16.63 7.77
C LEU A 344 2.22 15.16 7.98
N GLY A 345 3.24 14.30 7.88
CA GLY A 345 3.18 12.89 8.29
C GLY A 345 3.56 12.75 9.77
N ILE A 346 2.78 12.00 10.54
CA ILE A 346 3.07 11.72 11.95
C ILE A 346 3.45 10.26 12.10
N LEU A 347 4.72 10.02 12.46
CA LEU A 347 5.33 8.70 12.56
C LEU A 347 5.66 8.36 14.01
N GLY A 348 5.75 7.07 14.31
CA GLY A 348 6.18 6.60 15.63
C GLY A 348 5.57 5.26 15.99
N PRO A 349 6.10 4.59 17.03
CA PRO A 349 5.58 3.30 17.49
C PRO A 349 4.11 3.39 17.92
N ASN A 350 3.42 2.25 17.92
CA ASN A 350 2.07 2.18 18.44
C ASN A 350 2.07 2.51 19.94
N GLY A 351 1.17 3.42 20.35
CA GLY A 351 1.12 3.93 21.71
C GLY A 351 2.17 5.01 22.05
N ALA A 352 2.89 5.54 21.05
CA ALA A 352 3.84 6.66 21.25
C ALA A 352 3.16 8.02 21.52
N GLY A 353 1.83 8.11 21.33
CA GLY A 353 1.11 9.38 21.57
C GLY A 353 0.75 10.14 20.29
N LYS A 354 0.72 9.49 19.12
CA LYS A 354 0.38 10.13 17.83
C LYS A 354 -1.00 10.82 17.88
N THR A 355 -2.03 10.12 18.31
CA THR A 355 -3.38 10.66 18.46
C THR A 355 -3.44 11.74 19.56
N THR A 356 -2.65 11.59 20.63
CA THR A 356 -2.52 12.61 21.68
C THR A 356 -1.92 13.91 21.14
N LEU A 357 -0.86 13.82 20.33
CA LEU A 357 -0.25 14.96 19.66
C LEU A 357 -1.26 15.70 18.77
N ILE A 358 -2.02 14.96 17.95
CA ILE A 358 -3.08 15.54 17.10
C ILE A 358 -4.12 16.27 17.93
N ARG A 359 -4.67 15.66 18.99
CA ARG A 359 -5.68 16.28 19.84
C ARG A 359 -5.14 17.52 20.55
N THR A 360 -3.87 17.51 20.94
CA THR A 360 -3.20 18.68 21.55
C THR A 360 -3.03 19.80 20.51
N LEU A 361 -2.60 19.47 19.28
CA LEU A 361 -2.49 20.42 18.17
C LEU A 361 -3.83 21.07 17.79
N LEU A 362 -4.93 20.32 17.90
CA LEU A 362 -6.29 20.82 17.64
C LEU A 362 -6.91 21.55 18.82
N GLY A 363 -6.23 21.60 19.98
CA GLY A 363 -6.73 22.23 21.22
C GLY A 363 -7.82 21.44 21.92
N GLU A 364 -8.04 20.18 21.56
CA GLU A 364 -9.00 19.27 22.20
C GLU A 364 -8.47 18.74 23.55
N LEU A 365 -7.16 18.72 23.72
CA LEU A 365 -6.48 18.30 24.93
C LEU A 365 -5.66 19.47 25.49
N THR A 366 -5.91 19.82 26.74
CA THR A 366 -5.14 20.85 27.45
C THR A 366 -3.84 20.26 28.00
N PRO A 367 -2.66 20.82 27.69
CA PRO A 367 -1.39 20.36 28.23
C PRO A 367 -1.24 20.69 29.71
N GLU A 368 -0.37 19.96 30.40
CA GLU A 368 0.01 20.26 31.82
C GLU A 368 0.94 21.46 31.91
N SER A 369 1.85 21.58 30.93
CA SER A 369 2.76 22.72 30.83
C SER A 369 2.93 23.15 29.39
N GLY A 370 3.47 24.33 29.16
CA GLY A 370 3.65 24.91 27.83
C GLY A 370 2.42 25.66 27.31
N THR A 371 2.46 26.06 26.04
CA THR A 371 1.37 26.83 25.42
C THR A 371 0.95 26.24 24.10
N VAL A 372 -0.37 26.19 23.86
CA VAL A 372 -0.97 25.82 22.58
C VAL A 372 -1.59 27.07 21.98
N ARG A 373 -1.19 27.40 20.75
CA ARG A 373 -1.75 28.52 19.99
C ARG A 373 -2.44 27.99 18.75
N LEU A 374 -3.74 28.26 18.63
CA LEU A 374 -4.53 27.89 17.45
C LEU A 374 -4.62 29.08 16.50
N GLY A 375 -4.61 28.80 15.21
CA GLY A 375 -4.87 29.78 14.16
C GLY A 375 -6.31 30.24 14.12
N THR A 376 -6.60 31.17 13.20
CA THR A 376 -7.95 31.70 12.99
C THR A 376 -8.66 31.00 11.84
N ASN A 377 -10.00 30.94 11.88
CA ASN A 377 -10.86 30.32 10.87
C ASN A 377 -10.54 28.85 10.55
N LEU A 378 -10.16 28.06 11.55
CA LEU A 378 -9.91 26.65 11.38
C LEU A 378 -11.23 25.89 11.20
N GLN A 379 -11.34 25.15 10.08
CA GLN A 379 -12.41 24.19 9.81
C GLN A 379 -11.76 22.82 9.68
N VAL A 380 -11.80 22.05 10.76
CA VAL A 380 -11.14 20.75 10.87
C VAL A 380 -12.11 19.65 10.46
N ALA A 381 -11.70 18.78 9.54
CA ALA A 381 -12.38 17.53 9.26
C ALA A 381 -11.51 16.35 9.71
N TYR A 382 -12.06 15.53 10.60
CA TYR A 382 -11.39 14.37 11.19
C TYR A 382 -11.97 13.08 10.63
N PHE A 383 -11.14 12.24 9.99
CA PHE A 383 -11.59 11.04 9.28
C PHE A 383 -12.12 9.94 10.21
N ASP A 384 -11.45 9.70 11.35
CA ASP A 384 -11.86 8.63 12.27
C ASP A 384 -13.23 8.88 12.91
N GLN A 385 -13.54 10.13 13.24
CA GLN A 385 -14.86 10.50 13.79
C GLN A 385 -16.02 10.24 12.83
N LEU A 386 -15.75 10.13 11.53
CA LEU A 386 -16.79 9.86 10.51
C LEU A 386 -17.16 8.38 10.45
N ARG A 387 -16.30 7.45 10.86
CA ARG A 387 -16.60 6.01 10.90
C ARG A 387 -17.84 5.71 11.76
N ALA A 388 -17.97 6.38 12.89
CA ALA A 388 -19.12 6.24 13.79
C ALA A 388 -20.42 6.89 13.29
N GLN A 389 -20.38 7.63 12.16
CA GLN A 389 -21.51 8.44 11.68
C GLN A 389 -22.22 7.86 10.45
N LEU A 390 -21.81 6.71 9.92
CA LEU A 390 -22.54 6.06 8.83
C LEU A 390 -23.82 5.41 9.37
N ASP A 391 -24.94 5.80 8.81
CA ASP A 391 -26.23 5.17 9.10
C ASP A 391 -26.39 3.91 8.22
N GLU A 392 -26.28 2.74 8.85
CA GLU A 392 -26.38 1.45 8.18
C GLU A 392 -27.75 1.18 7.55
N SER A 393 -28.79 1.90 7.98
CA SER A 393 -30.15 1.77 7.48
C SER A 393 -30.43 2.62 6.23
N ARG A 394 -29.52 3.54 5.88
CA ARG A 394 -29.62 4.42 4.71
C ARG A 394 -28.79 3.92 3.55
N SER A 395 -29.11 4.38 2.33
CA SER A 395 -28.29 4.13 1.15
C SER A 395 -26.93 4.85 1.22
N ALA A 396 -25.97 4.42 0.39
CA ALA A 396 -24.70 5.12 0.27
C ALA A 396 -24.91 6.58 -0.18
N ALA A 397 -25.79 6.81 -1.14
CA ALA A 397 -26.13 8.16 -1.62
C ALA A 397 -26.71 9.04 -0.51
N ASP A 398 -27.67 8.52 0.28
CA ASP A 398 -28.29 9.27 1.37
C ASP A 398 -27.34 9.60 2.50
N ASN A 399 -26.34 8.75 2.75
CA ASN A 399 -25.29 9.00 3.76
C ASN A 399 -24.36 10.16 3.39
N VAL A 400 -24.17 10.43 2.10
CA VAL A 400 -23.29 11.52 1.63
C VAL A 400 -24.08 12.80 1.37
N ALA A 401 -25.25 12.70 0.74
CA ALA A 401 -26.06 13.85 0.35
C ALA A 401 -27.17 14.21 1.35
N GLU A 402 -27.25 13.51 2.49
CA GLU A 402 -28.24 13.73 3.56
C GLU A 402 -29.70 13.74 3.05
N GLY A 403 -29.99 12.89 2.04
CA GLY A 403 -31.28 12.75 1.41
C GLY A 403 -31.55 13.70 0.22
N ASN A 404 -30.54 14.45 -0.22
CA ASN A 404 -30.63 15.26 -1.44
C ASN A 404 -30.12 14.49 -2.67
N ASP A 405 -30.58 14.85 -3.86
CA ASP A 405 -30.08 14.26 -5.12
C ASP A 405 -28.73 14.86 -5.58
N THR A 406 -28.32 15.96 -4.95
CA THR A 406 -27.12 16.71 -5.34
C THR A 406 -26.24 17.04 -4.14
N VAL A 407 -24.92 17.10 -4.39
CA VAL A 407 -23.90 17.58 -3.46
C VAL A 407 -23.22 18.80 -4.06
N VAL A 408 -22.82 19.74 -3.22
CA VAL A 408 -22.06 20.92 -3.64
C VAL A 408 -20.58 20.66 -3.35
N VAL A 409 -19.76 20.66 -4.39
CA VAL A 409 -18.30 20.53 -4.28
C VAL A 409 -17.66 21.71 -5.01
N ASN A 410 -16.81 22.48 -4.32
CA ASN A 410 -16.17 23.69 -4.84
C ASN A 410 -17.17 24.67 -5.51
N GLY A 411 -18.33 24.89 -4.88
CA GLY A 411 -19.35 25.78 -5.38
C GLY A 411 -20.14 25.27 -6.60
N LYS A 412 -19.85 24.06 -7.09
CA LYS A 412 -20.58 23.42 -8.19
C LYS A 412 -21.51 22.34 -7.66
N SER A 413 -22.79 22.40 -8.03
CA SER A 413 -23.74 21.34 -7.72
C SER A 413 -23.53 20.16 -8.67
N ARG A 414 -23.38 18.97 -8.12
CA ARG A 414 -23.20 17.69 -8.86
C ARG A 414 -24.22 16.68 -8.38
N HIS A 415 -24.74 15.87 -9.29
CA HIS A 415 -25.64 14.77 -8.93
C HIS A 415 -24.89 13.72 -8.10
N ILE A 416 -25.50 13.26 -6.99
CA ILE A 416 -24.85 12.36 -6.01
C ILE A 416 -24.31 11.06 -6.62
N VAL A 417 -25.07 10.42 -7.54
CA VAL A 417 -24.63 9.19 -8.20
C VAL A 417 -23.38 9.44 -9.08
N GLY A 418 -23.29 10.61 -9.74
CA GLY A 418 -22.11 10.99 -10.49
C GLY A 418 -20.91 11.25 -9.58
N TYR A 419 -21.14 11.92 -8.44
CA TYR A 419 -20.10 12.14 -7.43
C TYR A 419 -19.60 10.84 -6.81
N LEU A 420 -20.49 9.92 -6.43
CA LEU A 420 -20.10 8.59 -5.92
C LEU A 420 -19.42 7.71 -6.98
N GLY A 421 -19.73 7.94 -8.27
CA GLY A 421 -19.01 7.31 -9.38
C GLY A 421 -17.51 7.62 -9.35
N ASP A 422 -17.16 8.84 -8.92
CA ASP A 422 -15.77 9.27 -8.75
C ASP A 422 -15.05 8.47 -7.63
N PHE A 423 -15.79 7.94 -6.65
CA PHE A 423 -15.30 7.03 -5.60
C PHE A 423 -15.53 5.55 -5.94
N LEU A 424 -15.61 5.23 -7.23
CA LEU A 424 -15.74 3.87 -7.74
C LEU A 424 -17.03 3.14 -7.33
N PHE A 425 -18.12 3.88 -7.06
CA PHE A 425 -19.43 3.28 -6.86
C PHE A 425 -20.20 3.20 -8.19
N SER A 426 -20.71 2.01 -8.51
CA SER A 426 -21.70 1.89 -9.58
C SER A 426 -23.03 2.53 -9.15
N ARG A 427 -23.88 2.86 -10.14
CA ARG A 427 -25.21 3.42 -9.87
C ARG A 427 -26.06 2.56 -8.92
N GLU A 428 -25.98 1.25 -9.06
CA GLU A 428 -26.68 0.28 -8.22
C GLU A 428 -26.12 0.27 -6.79
N ARG A 429 -24.78 0.30 -6.67
CA ARG A 429 -24.09 0.32 -5.37
C ARG A 429 -24.31 1.63 -4.63
N ALA A 430 -24.43 2.77 -5.33
CA ALA A 430 -24.76 4.05 -4.70
C ALA A 430 -26.14 4.04 -4.02
N GLN A 431 -27.08 3.22 -4.50
CA GLN A 431 -28.41 3.04 -3.92
C GLN A 431 -28.51 1.90 -2.89
N THR A 432 -27.44 1.13 -2.71
CA THR A 432 -27.40 0.01 -1.75
C THR A 432 -27.30 0.54 -0.32
N LEU A 433 -28.00 -0.11 0.63
CA LEU A 433 -27.90 0.22 2.05
C LEU A 433 -26.49 -0.08 2.58
N VAL A 434 -25.97 0.82 3.44
CA VAL A 434 -24.58 0.74 3.95
C VAL A 434 -24.28 -0.58 4.65
N ARG A 435 -25.24 -1.20 5.32
CA ARG A 435 -25.06 -2.52 5.96
C ARG A 435 -24.65 -3.64 5.00
N PHE A 436 -24.96 -3.51 3.69
CA PHE A 436 -24.60 -4.50 2.66
C PHE A 436 -23.32 -4.14 1.89
N LEU A 437 -22.66 -3.04 2.25
CA LEU A 437 -21.39 -2.64 1.67
C LEU A 437 -20.25 -3.41 2.34
N SER A 438 -19.23 -3.76 1.53
CA SER A 438 -17.96 -4.29 2.03
C SER A 438 -17.20 -3.24 2.85
N GLY A 439 -16.23 -3.66 3.67
CA GLY A 439 -15.37 -2.76 4.43
C GLY A 439 -14.68 -1.70 3.54
N GLY A 440 -14.11 -2.11 2.42
CA GLY A 440 -13.50 -1.19 1.45
C GLY A 440 -14.51 -0.20 0.83
N GLU A 441 -15.74 -0.64 0.51
CA GLU A 441 -16.80 0.26 0.03
C GLU A 441 -17.22 1.25 1.12
N ARG A 442 -17.32 0.81 2.38
CA ARG A 442 -17.61 1.71 3.51
C ARG A 442 -16.53 2.77 3.68
N ASN A 443 -15.26 2.39 3.56
CA ASN A 443 -14.13 3.33 3.63
C ASN A 443 -14.16 4.35 2.47
N ARG A 444 -14.43 3.91 1.24
CA ARG A 444 -14.63 4.83 0.09
C ARG A 444 -15.81 5.78 0.31
N LEU A 445 -16.88 5.30 0.91
CA LEU A 445 -18.05 6.12 1.24
C LEU A 445 -17.69 7.18 2.29
N LEU A 446 -16.90 6.82 3.30
CA LEU A 446 -16.39 7.76 4.30
C LEU A 446 -15.51 8.83 3.69
N LEU A 447 -14.62 8.45 2.76
CA LEU A 447 -13.81 9.40 1.99
C LEU A 447 -14.72 10.33 1.17
N ALA A 448 -15.70 9.79 0.43
CA ALA A 448 -16.65 10.60 -0.31
C ALA A 448 -17.37 11.62 0.59
N ARG A 449 -17.80 11.20 1.77
CA ARG A 449 -18.45 12.08 2.75
C ARG A 449 -17.51 13.12 3.34
N LEU A 450 -16.23 12.75 3.59
CA LEU A 450 -15.22 13.68 4.10
C LEU A 450 -15.03 14.85 3.12
N PHE A 451 -14.89 14.54 1.84
CA PHE A 451 -14.61 15.55 0.81
C PHE A 451 -15.83 16.39 0.39
N THR A 452 -17.04 16.09 0.86
CA THR A 452 -18.19 17.00 0.72
C THR A 452 -18.25 18.08 1.81
N ARG A 453 -17.48 17.93 2.88
CA ARG A 453 -17.45 18.93 3.96
C ARG A 453 -16.38 19.98 3.66
N PRO A 454 -16.72 21.27 3.78
CA PRO A 454 -15.72 22.33 3.64
C PRO A 454 -14.73 22.24 4.81
N ALA A 455 -13.46 21.97 4.49
CA ALA A 455 -12.40 21.93 5.48
C ALA A 455 -11.16 22.65 4.93
N ASN A 456 -10.40 23.28 5.83
CA ASN A 456 -9.08 23.84 5.53
C ASN A 456 -7.96 23.13 6.31
N VAL A 457 -8.33 22.25 7.25
CA VAL A 457 -7.43 21.32 7.93
C VAL A 457 -8.04 19.92 7.87
N LEU A 458 -7.34 18.99 7.23
CA LEU A 458 -7.72 17.58 7.20
C LEU A 458 -6.84 16.79 8.18
N VAL A 459 -7.48 15.96 8.99
CA VAL A 459 -6.81 15.04 9.90
C VAL A 459 -7.20 13.61 9.56
N LEU A 460 -6.23 12.82 9.17
CA LEU A 460 -6.41 11.43 8.78
C LEU A 460 -5.61 10.53 9.73
N ASP A 461 -6.31 9.70 10.49
CA ASP A 461 -5.68 8.71 11.40
C ASP A 461 -5.81 7.32 10.78
N GLU A 462 -4.69 6.75 10.33
CA GLU A 462 -4.57 5.47 9.62
C GLU A 462 -5.58 5.31 8.46
N PRO A 463 -5.64 6.25 7.51
CA PRO A 463 -6.63 6.21 6.43
C PRO A 463 -6.36 5.09 5.43
N THR A 464 -5.15 4.57 5.40
CA THR A 464 -4.67 3.54 4.46
C THR A 464 -5.09 2.12 4.84
N ASN A 465 -5.50 1.90 6.11
CA ASN A 465 -5.95 0.61 6.57
C ASN A 465 -7.22 0.16 5.82
N ASP A 466 -7.24 -1.09 5.40
CA ASP A 466 -8.36 -1.74 4.69
C ASP A 466 -8.70 -1.13 3.30
N LEU A 467 -7.85 -0.24 2.75
CA LEU A 467 -8.01 0.28 1.39
C LEU A 467 -7.32 -0.65 0.38
N ASP A 468 -7.97 -0.86 -0.76
CA ASP A 468 -7.31 -1.50 -1.90
C ASP A 468 -6.41 -0.51 -2.67
N ALA A 469 -5.50 -1.02 -3.48
CA ALA A 469 -4.50 -0.21 -4.17
C ALA A 469 -5.12 0.91 -5.02
N GLU A 470 -6.26 0.66 -5.68
CA GLU A 470 -6.94 1.67 -6.49
C GLU A 470 -7.54 2.80 -5.63
N THR A 471 -8.08 2.46 -4.47
CA THR A 471 -8.61 3.46 -3.52
C THR A 471 -7.48 4.25 -2.87
N LEU A 472 -6.34 3.61 -2.61
CA LEU A 472 -5.12 4.26 -2.12
C LEU A 472 -4.58 5.29 -3.13
N GLU A 473 -4.45 4.92 -4.40
CA GLU A 473 -4.03 5.83 -5.47
C GLU A 473 -4.98 7.02 -5.61
N LEU A 474 -6.29 6.76 -5.52
CA LEU A 474 -7.31 7.81 -5.52
C LEU A 474 -7.13 8.78 -4.34
N LEU A 475 -6.93 8.25 -3.13
CA LEU A 475 -6.71 9.05 -1.93
C LEU A 475 -5.42 9.89 -2.05
N GLU A 476 -4.33 9.30 -2.55
CA GLU A 476 -3.07 10.02 -2.80
C GLU A 476 -3.28 11.21 -3.73
N GLN A 477 -3.94 11.01 -4.88
CA GLN A 477 -4.23 12.08 -5.83
C GLN A 477 -5.04 13.20 -5.20
N LEU A 478 -6.12 12.86 -4.47
CA LEU A 478 -6.95 13.84 -3.77
C LEU A 478 -6.17 14.67 -2.76
N LEU A 479 -5.27 14.03 -2.01
CA LEU A 479 -4.49 14.71 -0.98
C LEU A 479 -3.33 15.52 -1.56
N VAL A 480 -2.75 15.09 -2.67
CA VAL A 480 -1.74 15.88 -3.41
C VAL A 480 -2.35 17.15 -3.98
N ASP A 481 -3.57 17.08 -4.52
CA ASP A 481 -4.28 18.23 -5.10
C ASP A 481 -4.96 19.12 -4.04
N TYR A 482 -4.98 18.70 -2.77
CA TYR A 482 -5.61 19.46 -1.69
C TYR A 482 -4.74 20.65 -1.25
N ASP A 483 -5.27 21.88 -1.37
CA ASP A 483 -4.58 23.14 -1.03
C ASP A 483 -4.58 23.48 0.47
N GLY A 484 -5.36 22.74 1.29
CA GLY A 484 -5.42 22.92 2.74
C GLY A 484 -4.25 22.28 3.48
N THR A 485 -4.27 22.40 4.81
CA THR A 485 -3.31 21.74 5.69
C THR A 485 -3.72 20.31 5.97
N LEU A 486 -2.76 19.38 5.90
CA LEU A 486 -2.97 17.96 6.12
C LEU A 486 -2.14 17.45 7.31
N LEU A 487 -2.79 16.78 8.23
CA LEU A 487 -2.16 15.98 9.29
C LEU A 487 -2.52 14.52 9.06
N VAL A 488 -1.53 13.67 8.80
CA VAL A 488 -1.78 12.26 8.52
C VAL A 488 -0.92 11.36 9.41
N VAL A 489 -1.57 10.42 10.08
CA VAL A 489 -0.92 9.27 10.72
C VAL A 489 -1.05 8.11 9.76
N SER A 490 0.03 7.53 9.31
CA SER A 490 0.02 6.32 8.49
C SER A 490 1.27 5.49 8.71
N HIS A 491 1.13 4.20 8.52
CA HIS A 491 2.23 3.23 8.47
C HIS A 491 2.56 2.80 7.03
N ASP A 492 1.85 3.34 6.03
CA ASP A 492 2.16 3.14 4.62
C ASP A 492 3.27 4.11 4.19
N ARG A 493 4.43 3.55 3.93
CA ARG A 493 5.67 4.28 3.59
C ARG A 493 5.59 4.98 2.24
N GLU A 494 5.01 4.32 1.24
CA GLU A 494 4.87 4.87 -0.11
C GLU A 494 3.83 6.00 -0.14
N PHE A 495 2.72 5.82 0.56
CA PHE A 495 1.72 6.87 0.75
C PHE A 495 2.32 8.13 1.39
N LEU A 496 3.13 7.97 2.44
CA LEU A 496 3.82 9.10 3.08
C LEU A 496 4.79 9.78 2.13
N ASN A 497 5.60 9.02 1.37
CA ASN A 497 6.52 9.59 0.39
C ASN A 497 5.81 10.42 -0.69
N ASN A 498 4.62 9.99 -1.10
CA ASN A 498 3.86 10.63 -2.19
C ASN A 498 3.06 11.86 -1.74
N VAL A 499 2.65 11.92 -0.47
CA VAL A 499 1.66 12.92 -0.01
C VAL A 499 2.26 13.99 0.89
N VAL A 500 3.21 13.65 1.78
CA VAL A 500 3.64 14.59 2.82
C VAL A 500 4.87 15.40 2.42
N THR A 501 4.95 16.63 2.91
CA THR A 501 6.08 17.55 2.70
C THR A 501 7.09 17.54 3.85
N SER A 502 6.64 17.15 5.05
CA SER A 502 7.50 16.96 6.23
C SER A 502 6.90 15.90 7.17
N THR A 503 7.74 15.36 8.04
CA THR A 503 7.37 14.29 8.98
C THR A 503 7.69 14.67 10.41
N LEU A 504 6.73 14.44 11.33
CA LEU A 504 6.90 14.51 12.78
C LEU A 504 7.09 13.10 13.32
N VAL A 505 8.23 12.83 13.91
CA VAL A 505 8.59 11.51 14.42
C VAL A 505 8.59 11.50 15.94
N LEU A 506 7.75 10.63 16.53
CA LEU A 506 7.68 10.37 17.95
C LEU A 506 8.57 9.18 18.29
N ASP A 507 9.47 9.32 19.25
CA ASP A 507 10.38 8.25 19.69
C ASP A 507 9.74 7.24 20.67
N GLY A 508 8.52 7.54 21.15
CA GLY A 508 7.83 6.75 22.19
C GLY A 508 8.28 7.05 23.62
N GLN A 509 9.22 7.99 23.81
CA GLN A 509 9.68 8.49 25.10
C GLN A 509 9.21 9.93 25.37
N GLY A 510 8.33 10.46 24.52
CA GLY A 510 7.75 11.78 24.66
C GLY A 510 8.37 12.86 23.77
N GLN A 511 9.50 12.57 23.11
CA GLN A 511 10.16 13.52 22.23
C GLN A 511 9.55 13.48 20.84
N VAL A 512 9.40 14.65 20.22
CA VAL A 512 8.94 14.83 18.84
C VAL A 512 10.01 15.57 18.05
N ARG A 513 10.39 15.03 16.91
CA ARG A 513 11.36 15.66 15.99
C ARG A 513 10.72 15.84 14.62
N GLU A 514 11.00 16.97 13.99
CA GLU A 514 10.56 17.28 12.64
C GLU A 514 11.68 17.02 11.64
N PHE A 515 11.31 16.42 10.51
CA PHE A 515 12.19 16.12 9.38
C PHE A 515 11.53 16.63 8.10
N ALA A 516 12.33 17.21 7.18
CA ALA A 516 11.84 17.61 5.88
C ALA A 516 11.70 16.39 4.96
N GLY A 517 10.59 16.31 4.23
CA GLY A 517 10.31 15.23 3.28
C GLY A 517 9.49 14.08 3.84
N GLY A 518 9.39 13.01 3.04
CA GLY A 518 8.63 11.80 3.32
C GLY A 518 9.36 10.80 4.22
N TYR A 519 8.89 9.55 4.18
CA TYR A 519 9.46 8.45 4.97
C TYR A 519 10.93 8.16 4.62
N ASP A 520 11.29 8.11 3.34
CA ASP A 520 12.65 7.81 2.90
C ASP A 520 13.63 8.93 3.25
N ASP A 521 13.16 10.18 3.24
CA ASP A 521 13.94 11.34 3.65
C ASP A 521 14.23 11.32 5.15
N TRP A 522 13.21 11.00 5.97
CA TRP A 522 13.40 10.77 7.39
C TRP A 522 14.43 9.66 7.66
N LEU A 523 14.31 8.52 6.96
CA LEU A 523 15.22 7.39 7.18
C LEU A 523 16.68 7.78 6.88
N ARG A 524 16.92 8.54 5.79
CA ARG A 524 18.25 9.06 5.45
C ARG A 524 18.78 10.04 6.47
N GLN A 525 17.95 10.98 6.93
CA GLN A 525 18.34 12.00 7.91
C GLN A 525 18.60 11.39 9.30
N SER A 526 17.82 10.39 9.73
CA SER A 526 18.00 9.72 11.02
C SER A 526 19.30 8.92 11.08
N GLN A 527 19.71 8.26 10.00
CA GLN A 527 20.99 7.53 9.94
C GLN A 527 22.21 8.46 10.00
N VAL A 528 22.08 9.69 9.55
CA VAL A 528 23.16 10.70 9.63
C VAL A 528 23.28 11.30 11.05
N SER A 529 22.16 11.38 11.79
CA SER A 529 22.15 11.94 13.17
C SER A 529 22.64 10.95 14.23
N ASP A 530 22.61 9.64 13.98
CA ASP A 530 23.11 8.61 14.90
C ASP A 530 24.62 8.29 14.71
N GLY A 531 25.33 9.02 13.85
CA GLY A 531 26.78 9.01 13.77
C GLY A 531 27.42 9.61 15.04
N PRO A 532 28.63 9.16 15.47
CA PRO A 532 29.22 9.55 16.74
C PRO A 532 29.30 11.07 16.87
N SER A 533 28.61 11.57 17.89
CA SER A 533 28.59 12.97 18.31
C SER A 533 29.99 13.56 18.31
N MET A 534 30.29 14.45 17.38
CA MET A 534 31.50 15.29 17.47
C MET A 534 31.31 16.30 18.61
N VAL A 535 32.13 16.09 19.62
CA VAL A 535 32.33 16.90 20.81
C VAL A 535 32.31 18.40 20.48
N GLU A 536 31.50 19.16 21.23
CA GLU A 536 31.50 20.61 21.30
C GLU A 536 32.93 21.13 21.49
N ALA A 537 33.47 21.86 20.53
CA ALA A 537 34.66 22.64 20.67
C ALA A 537 34.32 24.00 21.29
N ARG A 538 34.69 24.20 22.58
CA ARG A 538 34.70 25.50 23.26
C ARG A 538 35.64 26.47 22.51
N PRO A 539 35.34 27.76 22.43
CA PRO A 539 36.22 28.76 21.80
C PRO A 539 37.39 29.12 22.73
N GLY A 540 38.59 28.73 22.32
CA GLY A 540 39.86 29.18 22.90
C GLY A 540 40.59 30.13 21.94
N LYS A 541 41.14 31.22 22.52
CA LYS A 541 41.81 32.36 21.87
C LYS A 541 43.13 32.01 21.17
N PRO A 542 43.63 32.90 20.27
CA PRO A 542 44.68 32.62 19.30
C PRO A 542 46.10 32.73 19.82
N GLY A 543 47.01 31.94 19.28
CA GLY A 543 48.45 32.03 19.52
C GLY A 543 49.25 31.15 18.56
N GLU A 544 49.91 31.84 17.62
CA GLU A 544 51.22 31.63 16.96
C GLU A 544 51.70 30.24 16.46
N GLU A 545 51.92 30.28 15.18
CA GLU A 545 53.00 29.74 14.31
C GLU A 545 53.85 28.55 14.79
N THR A 546 53.97 27.48 13.97
CA THR A 546 55.18 27.16 13.14
C THR A 546 55.07 25.79 12.46
N SER A 547 55.40 25.83 11.14
CA SER A 547 56.10 24.81 10.27
C SER A 547 55.60 23.36 10.14
N ALA A 548 55.08 23.05 8.98
CA ALA A 548 55.27 22.02 7.95
C ALA A 548 56.12 20.72 8.23
N PRO A 549 56.05 19.67 7.34
CA PRO A 549 54.91 18.93 6.79
C PRO A 549 55.12 17.39 6.88
N VAL A 550 54.07 16.56 6.91
CA VAL A 550 54.16 15.16 6.50
C VAL A 550 52.88 14.78 5.71
N ARG A 551 53.14 14.23 4.54
CA ARG A 551 52.20 13.65 3.57
C ARG A 551 51.59 12.34 4.13
N ASP A 552 50.34 12.02 3.88
CA ASP A 552 49.61 11.30 2.84
C ASP A 552 48.38 10.59 3.39
N PRO A 553 47.48 9.95 2.60
CA PRO A 553 46.70 10.43 1.50
C PRO A 553 45.17 10.16 1.62
N GLU A 554 44.43 10.85 0.77
CA GLU A 554 43.09 10.44 0.22
C GLU A 554 41.89 10.23 1.14
N SER A 555 41.11 11.29 1.25
CA SER A 555 39.67 11.24 1.06
C SER A 555 39.19 12.57 0.47
N THR A 556 39.03 12.59 -0.83
CA THR A 556 38.65 13.77 -1.62
C THR A 556 37.13 13.94 -1.55
N ILE A 557 36.67 14.81 -0.67
CA ILE A 557 35.35 15.44 -0.80
C ILE A 557 35.53 16.49 -1.92
N LYS A 558 34.96 16.21 -3.09
CA LYS A 558 34.92 17.15 -4.22
C LYS A 558 34.05 18.34 -3.85
N ARG A 559 34.66 19.47 -3.51
CA ARG A 559 34.02 20.80 -3.60
C ARG A 559 33.65 21.02 -5.07
N GLY A 560 32.40 21.40 -5.32
CA GLY A 560 31.85 21.68 -6.64
C GLY A 560 32.78 22.59 -7.44
N ARG A 561 33.20 22.11 -8.60
CA ARG A 561 34.02 22.86 -9.56
C ARG A 561 33.09 23.79 -10.31
N ARG A 562 33.28 25.10 -10.23
CA ARG A 562 32.54 26.09 -11.06
C ARG A 562 32.65 25.71 -12.53
N LEU A 563 31.54 25.77 -13.25
CA LEU A 563 31.46 25.56 -14.69
C LEU A 563 32.47 26.48 -15.41
N THR A 564 33.24 25.91 -16.31
CA THR A 564 34.11 26.70 -17.18
C THR A 564 33.27 27.48 -18.21
N PHE A 565 33.78 28.57 -18.71
CA PHE A 565 33.10 29.39 -19.75
C PHE A 565 32.67 28.55 -20.98
N LYS A 566 33.41 27.47 -21.27
CA LYS A 566 33.12 26.55 -22.36
C LYS A 566 31.91 25.64 -22.03
N GLU A 567 31.84 25.14 -20.79
CA GLU A 567 30.73 24.34 -20.29
C GLU A 567 29.44 25.17 -20.12
N GLN A 568 29.56 26.44 -19.76
CA GLN A 568 28.43 27.36 -19.66
C GLN A 568 27.84 27.68 -21.04
N LYS A 569 28.68 27.89 -22.04
CA LYS A 569 28.26 28.08 -23.42
C LYS A 569 27.64 26.81 -24.04
N GLU A 570 28.17 25.64 -23.66
CA GLU A 570 27.62 24.33 -24.03
C GLU A 570 26.21 24.14 -23.41
N LEU A 571 26.02 24.47 -22.15
CA LEU A 571 24.73 24.40 -21.44
C LEU A 571 23.68 25.30 -22.10
N GLU A 572 24.06 26.50 -22.55
CA GLU A 572 23.15 27.42 -23.26
C GLU A 572 22.80 26.94 -24.70
N SER A 573 23.67 26.12 -25.31
CA SER A 573 23.45 25.63 -26.68
C SER A 573 22.71 24.31 -26.75
N LEU A 574 22.65 23.55 -25.65
CA LEU A 574 22.00 22.23 -25.60
C LEU A 574 20.45 22.27 -25.73
N PRO A 575 19.71 23.15 -25.04
CA PRO A 575 18.25 23.23 -25.19
C PRO A 575 17.78 23.47 -26.63
N PRO A 576 18.27 24.49 -27.38
CA PRO A 576 17.84 24.67 -28.77
C PRO A 576 18.27 23.52 -29.68
N ARG A 577 19.36 22.81 -29.35
CA ARG A 577 19.76 21.60 -30.10
C ARG A 577 18.82 20.43 -29.85
N ILE A 578 18.35 20.23 -28.60
CA ILE A 578 17.37 19.23 -28.24
C ILE A 578 16.05 19.48 -28.96
N GLU A 579 15.55 20.73 -28.95
CA GLU A 579 14.33 21.11 -29.67
C GLU A 579 14.41 20.84 -31.19
N LEU A 580 15.57 21.06 -31.80
CA LEU A 580 15.80 20.76 -33.23
C LEU A 580 15.77 19.25 -33.51
N LEU A 581 16.38 18.43 -32.65
CA LEU A 581 16.40 16.98 -32.78
C LEU A 581 15.01 16.37 -32.56
N GLU A 582 14.25 16.91 -31.60
CA GLU A 582 12.85 16.49 -31.33
C GLU A 582 11.92 16.85 -32.51
N ALA A 583 12.09 18.04 -33.08
CA ALA A 583 11.33 18.45 -34.26
C ALA A 583 11.63 17.54 -35.48
N GLU A 584 12.91 17.19 -35.72
CA GLU A 584 13.31 16.27 -36.78
C GLU A 584 12.73 14.86 -36.52
N GLN A 585 12.77 14.39 -35.30
CA GLN A 585 12.18 13.08 -34.91
C GLN A 585 10.65 13.06 -35.16
N ALA A 586 9.96 14.14 -34.76
CA ALA A 586 8.52 14.27 -34.98
C ALA A 586 8.17 14.31 -36.48
N GLU A 587 8.98 14.97 -37.29
CA GLU A 587 8.81 15.02 -38.75
C GLU A 587 8.96 13.63 -39.39
N TRP A 588 9.95 12.83 -38.95
CA TRP A 588 10.13 11.47 -39.40
C TRP A 588 8.98 10.56 -38.97
N HIS A 589 8.51 10.68 -37.73
CA HIS A 589 7.32 9.92 -37.27
C HIS A 589 6.07 10.29 -38.07
N GLN A 590 5.88 11.57 -38.41
CA GLN A 590 4.74 12.00 -39.21
C GLN A 590 4.84 11.47 -40.67
N LYS A 591 6.04 11.43 -41.24
CA LYS A 591 6.27 10.85 -42.58
C LYS A 591 6.01 9.34 -42.59
N MET A 592 6.47 8.62 -41.55
CA MET A 592 6.27 7.18 -41.43
C MET A 592 4.82 6.80 -41.09
N ALA A 593 4.02 7.69 -40.50
CA ALA A 593 2.61 7.47 -40.25
C ALA A 593 1.75 7.48 -41.52
N GLN A 594 2.27 7.95 -42.66
CA GLN A 594 1.52 7.99 -43.92
C GLN A 594 1.59 6.63 -44.64
N PRO A 595 0.48 6.04 -45.08
CA PRO A 595 0.47 4.76 -45.80
C PRO A 595 1.28 4.78 -47.11
N SER A 596 1.44 5.93 -47.74
CA SER A 596 2.26 6.18 -48.95
C SER A 596 3.75 5.97 -48.72
N PHE A 597 4.23 6.13 -47.48
CA PHE A 597 5.63 5.93 -47.13
C PHE A 597 6.09 4.49 -47.33
N TYR A 598 5.25 3.51 -47.02
CA TYR A 598 5.56 2.10 -47.13
C TYR A 598 5.51 1.57 -48.58
N GLN A 599 5.11 2.42 -49.54
CA GLN A 599 5.15 2.11 -50.98
C GLN A 599 6.48 2.51 -51.64
N GLN A 600 7.40 3.10 -50.86
CA GLN A 600 8.72 3.50 -51.35
C GLN A 600 9.71 2.33 -51.41
N PRO A 601 10.83 2.46 -52.13
CA PRO A 601 11.84 1.41 -52.24
C PRO A 601 12.36 0.96 -50.85
N PRO A 602 12.72 -0.32 -50.68
CA PRO A 602 13.19 -0.85 -49.38
C PRO A 602 14.40 -0.12 -48.80
N GLN A 603 15.23 0.49 -49.64
CA GLN A 603 16.40 1.27 -49.21
C GLN A 603 16.00 2.51 -48.43
N THR A 604 15.01 3.27 -48.87
CA THR A 604 14.53 4.49 -48.20
C THR A 604 13.85 4.17 -46.85
N LEU A 605 13.20 3.02 -46.72
CA LEU A 605 12.63 2.56 -45.47
C LEU A 605 13.74 2.21 -44.44
N THR A 606 14.81 1.58 -44.90
CA THR A 606 15.95 1.21 -44.05
C THR A 606 16.72 2.46 -43.61
N GLU A 607 16.93 3.44 -44.50
CA GLU A 607 17.59 4.72 -44.19
C GLU A 607 16.76 5.53 -43.18
N ALA A 608 15.45 5.59 -43.32
CA ALA A 608 14.57 6.28 -42.39
C ALA A 608 14.57 5.64 -41.00
N SER A 609 14.53 4.29 -40.93
CA SER A 609 14.64 3.55 -39.66
C SER A 609 16.00 3.73 -39.00
N GLN A 610 17.08 3.80 -39.79
CA GLN A 610 18.41 4.05 -39.26
C GLN A 610 18.52 5.48 -38.74
N ARG A 611 18.02 6.48 -39.49
CA ARG A 611 18.05 7.90 -39.07
C ARG A 611 17.27 8.12 -37.78
N LEU A 612 16.11 7.45 -37.59
CA LEU A 612 15.35 7.51 -36.34
C LEU A 612 16.15 6.97 -35.14
N LYS A 613 16.82 5.83 -35.30
CA LYS A 613 17.69 5.27 -34.25
C LYS A 613 18.86 6.20 -33.90
N ASP A 614 19.46 6.79 -34.94
CA ASP A 614 20.56 7.75 -34.74
C ASP A 614 20.07 9.02 -34.01
N LEU A 615 18.86 9.52 -34.35
CA LEU A 615 18.23 10.66 -33.66
C LEU A 615 17.91 10.33 -32.20
N GLU A 616 17.41 9.13 -31.90
CA GLU A 616 17.17 8.68 -30.52
C GLU A 616 18.46 8.64 -29.70
N LEU A 617 19.54 8.17 -30.29
CA LEU A 617 20.86 8.13 -29.64
C LEU A 617 21.42 9.57 -29.43
N GLU A 618 21.31 10.44 -30.43
CA GLU A 618 21.74 11.84 -30.33
C GLU A 618 20.93 12.60 -29.25
N LEU A 619 19.63 12.39 -29.17
CA LEU A 619 18.75 12.95 -28.15
C LEU A 619 19.15 12.47 -26.76
N GLN A 620 19.35 11.17 -26.58
CA GLN A 620 19.75 10.61 -25.29
C GLN A 620 21.10 11.18 -24.83
N GLN A 621 22.07 11.33 -25.73
CA GLN A 621 23.36 11.92 -25.41
C GLN A 621 23.23 13.42 -25.05
N ALA A 622 22.39 14.16 -25.76
CA ALA A 622 22.17 15.58 -25.50
C ALA A 622 21.48 15.80 -24.13
N TYR A 623 20.48 15.00 -23.79
CA TYR A 623 19.82 15.05 -22.48
C TYR A 623 20.77 14.67 -21.33
N THR A 624 21.51 13.56 -21.46
CA THR A 624 22.48 13.14 -20.44
C THR A 624 23.53 14.24 -20.20
N ARG A 625 24.01 14.87 -21.27
CA ARG A 625 25.00 15.93 -21.17
C ARG A 625 24.43 17.21 -20.55
N TRP A 626 23.19 17.54 -20.87
CA TRP A 626 22.48 18.67 -20.28
C TRP A 626 22.26 18.47 -18.77
N GLU A 627 21.81 17.29 -18.36
CA GLU A 627 21.64 16.93 -16.94
C GLU A 627 22.96 16.98 -16.16
N GLU A 628 24.08 16.46 -16.71
CA GLU A 628 25.40 16.52 -16.09
C GLU A 628 25.84 17.96 -15.82
N LEU A 629 25.65 18.87 -16.81
CA LEU A 629 26.05 20.26 -16.69
C LEU A 629 25.11 21.04 -15.75
N GLU A 630 23.83 20.70 -15.71
CA GLU A 630 22.86 21.32 -14.81
C GLU A 630 23.09 20.91 -13.35
N GLN A 631 23.36 19.64 -13.09
CA GLN A 631 23.77 19.15 -11.76
C GLN A 631 25.08 19.81 -11.29
N GLN A 632 26.05 20.02 -12.19
CA GLN A 632 27.27 20.75 -11.85
C GLN A 632 27.01 22.23 -11.56
N ARG A 633 26.03 22.86 -12.21
CA ARG A 633 25.59 24.24 -11.93
C ARG A 633 24.91 24.35 -10.56
N GLU A 634 24.06 23.39 -10.21
CA GLU A 634 23.34 23.38 -8.92
C GLU A 634 24.24 23.03 -7.73
N ALA A 635 25.31 22.28 -7.97
CA ALA A 635 26.30 21.91 -6.95
C ALA A 635 27.32 23.04 -6.63
N CYS A 636 27.27 24.18 -7.31
CA CYS A 636 28.09 25.38 -7.10
C CYS A 636 27.34 26.48 -6.38
#